data_9c9c52f593f1071e5ce0b7277152d06d
#
_entry.id   9c9c52f593f1071e5ce0b7277152d06d
#
_cell.length_a   1.000
_cell.length_b   1.000
_cell.length_c   1.000
_cell.angle_alpha   90.00
_cell.angle_beta   90.00
_cell.angle_gamma   90.00
#
_symmetry.space_group_name_H-M   'P 1'
#
loop_
_entity.id
_entity.type
_entity.pdbx_description
1 polymer ?
#
loop_
_entity_poly.entity_id
_entity_poly.type
_entity_poly.pdbx_seq_one_letter_code
_entity_poly.pdbx_strand_id
1 'polypeptide(L)'
;IRDSMRTLHENKSLPDMKWVEVESKLEQARSMERISRKNLEDRNLYAPFGGVIGKRMVEAGENVQPGQPVFSLLRIETVNVKIAVPENEVATLGDQAAMIKVAALGGQCFEGKVTEKGIVANPISHTYEAKIRLENPAGALLPGMVCDVRLSGEESVPAITLPNNAVLIANDGGRFVWKIVDLSLIHISEPTRPY
;
A
#
# COMPACT_ATOMS: atom_id res chain seq x y z
N ILE A 1 15.82 -40.66 33.49
CA ILE A 1 17.19 -40.24 33.92
C ILE A 1 17.15 -38.90 34.63
N ARG A 2 16.53 -37.84 34.00
CA ARG A 2 16.46 -36.49 34.61
C ARG A 2 15.80 -36.50 35.99
N ASP A 3 14.65 -37.12 36.10
CA ASP A 3 13.87 -37.11 37.34
C ASP A 3 14.60 -37.88 38.46
N SER A 4 15.27 -38.99 38.12
CA SER A 4 16.10 -39.73 39.06
C SER A 4 17.32 -38.92 39.53
N MET A 5 17.97 -38.17 38.62
CA MET A 5 19.10 -37.30 38.94
C MET A 5 18.67 -36.10 39.80
N ARG A 6 17.46 -35.54 39.52
CA ARG A 6 16.87 -34.47 40.31
C ARG A 6 16.61 -34.91 41.77
N THR A 7 16.02 -36.08 41.94
CA THR A 7 15.77 -36.63 43.29
C THR A 7 17.08 -36.87 44.06
N LEU A 8 18.14 -37.31 43.37
CA LEU A 8 19.46 -37.49 43.99
C LEU A 8 20.12 -36.15 44.37
N HIS A 9 19.91 -35.10 43.60
CA HIS A 9 20.39 -33.76 43.90
C HIS A 9 19.62 -33.15 45.10
N GLU A 10 18.29 -33.24 45.09
CA GLU A 10 17.42 -32.77 46.17
C GLU A 10 17.77 -33.48 47.52
N ASN A 11 18.18 -34.75 47.45
CA ASN A 11 18.67 -35.51 48.62
C ASN A 11 20.13 -35.28 48.98
N LYS A 12 20.81 -34.26 48.39
CA LYS A 12 22.22 -33.91 48.58
C LYS A 12 23.20 -35.08 48.30
N SER A 13 22.75 -36.07 47.54
CA SER A 13 23.58 -37.24 47.18
C SER A 13 24.35 -37.03 45.87
N LEU A 14 24.08 -35.94 45.15
CA LEU A 14 24.76 -35.57 43.88
C LEU A 14 25.50 -34.25 44.10
N PRO A 15 26.82 -34.14 43.75
CA PRO A 15 27.54 -32.87 43.77
C PRO A 15 26.93 -31.85 42.79
N ASP A 16 26.82 -30.59 43.23
CA ASP A 16 26.23 -29.50 42.44
C ASP A 16 26.84 -29.37 41.02
N MET A 17 28.15 -29.58 40.88
CA MET A 17 28.82 -29.58 39.62
C MET A 17 28.30 -30.63 38.62
N LYS A 18 27.98 -31.84 39.11
CA LYS A 18 27.41 -32.89 38.25
C LYS A 18 25.98 -32.59 37.87
N TRP A 19 25.21 -31.96 38.72
CA TRP A 19 23.87 -31.50 38.38
C TRP A 19 23.87 -30.47 37.27
N VAL A 20 24.72 -29.43 37.35
CA VAL A 20 24.90 -28.39 36.32
C VAL A 20 25.35 -29.01 34.99
N GLU A 21 26.27 -30.00 35.02
CA GLU A 21 26.69 -30.71 33.81
C GLU A 21 25.54 -31.46 33.14
N VAL A 22 24.72 -32.17 33.91
CA VAL A 22 23.56 -32.91 33.37
C VAL A 22 22.51 -31.95 32.81
N GLU A 23 22.25 -30.85 33.51
CA GLU A 23 21.31 -29.81 33.06
C GLU A 23 21.78 -29.15 31.78
N SER A 24 23.07 -28.82 31.68
CA SER A 24 23.67 -28.28 30.46
C SER A 24 23.57 -29.24 29.28
N LYS A 25 23.87 -30.54 29.49
CA LYS A 25 23.73 -31.56 28.42
C LYS A 25 22.27 -31.73 27.99
N LEU A 26 21.32 -31.64 28.92
CA LEU A 26 19.90 -31.72 28.62
C LEU A 26 19.45 -30.53 27.75
N GLU A 27 19.85 -29.31 28.11
CA GLU A 27 19.53 -28.11 27.32
C GLU A 27 20.18 -28.14 25.93
N GLN A 28 21.40 -28.67 25.83
CA GLN A 28 22.07 -28.87 24.56
C GLN A 28 21.32 -29.87 23.66
N ALA A 29 20.90 -31.00 24.21
CA ALA A 29 20.11 -32.00 23.50
C ALA A 29 18.75 -31.47 23.06
N ARG A 30 18.07 -30.69 23.91
CA ARG A 30 16.80 -30.03 23.57
C ARG A 30 16.95 -28.98 22.49
N SER A 31 18.06 -28.25 22.49
CA SER A 31 18.36 -27.26 21.46
C SER A 31 18.61 -27.94 20.10
N MET A 32 19.33 -29.06 20.09
CA MET A 32 19.53 -29.85 18.87
C MET A 32 18.22 -30.48 18.35
N GLU A 33 17.38 -30.99 19.25
CA GLU A 33 16.06 -31.51 18.88
C GLU A 33 15.21 -30.41 18.23
N ARG A 34 15.15 -29.22 18.86
CA ARG A 34 14.38 -28.07 18.37
C ARG A 34 14.86 -27.62 16.98
N ILE A 35 16.18 -27.53 16.77
CA ILE A 35 16.78 -27.20 15.48
C ILE A 35 16.41 -28.25 14.43
N SER A 36 16.55 -29.55 14.76
CA SER A 36 16.22 -30.63 13.84
C SER A 36 14.73 -30.66 13.49
N ARG A 37 13.87 -30.44 14.46
CA ARG A 37 12.42 -30.33 14.26
C ARG A 37 12.08 -29.16 13.34
N LYS A 38 12.67 -27.99 13.61
CA LYS A 38 12.48 -26.80 12.76
C LYS A 38 12.93 -27.08 11.32
N ASN A 39 14.10 -27.67 11.13
CA ASN A 39 14.59 -28.02 9.81
C ASN A 39 13.67 -29.00 9.06
N LEU A 40 12.97 -29.87 9.78
CA LEU A 40 11.99 -30.78 9.20
C LEU A 40 10.70 -30.05 8.81
N GLU A 41 10.22 -29.15 9.66
CA GLU A 41 9.05 -28.30 9.41
C GLU A 41 9.28 -27.38 8.21
N ASP A 42 10.47 -26.79 8.12
CA ASP A 42 10.84 -25.84 7.06
C ASP A 42 10.98 -26.52 5.66
N ARG A 43 10.92 -27.86 5.59
CA ARG A 43 10.84 -28.58 4.30
C ARG A 43 9.49 -28.42 3.60
N ASN A 44 8.45 -28.07 4.33
CA ASN A 44 7.13 -27.79 3.79
C ASN A 44 6.85 -26.30 3.90
N LEU A 45 6.69 -25.64 2.76
CA LEU A 45 6.33 -24.23 2.71
C LEU A 45 4.81 -24.10 2.68
N TYR A 46 4.26 -23.46 3.70
CA TYR A 46 2.82 -23.19 3.81
C TYR A 46 2.54 -21.72 3.55
N ALA A 47 1.39 -21.45 2.91
CA ALA A 47 0.90 -20.09 2.74
C ALA A 47 0.53 -19.49 4.12
N PRO A 48 1.08 -18.34 4.52
CA PRO A 48 0.78 -17.71 5.82
C PRO A 48 -0.63 -17.08 5.88
N PHE A 49 -1.27 -16.87 4.75
CA PHE A 49 -2.63 -16.34 4.61
C PHE A 49 -3.27 -16.81 3.31
N GLY A 50 -4.60 -16.69 3.21
CA GLY A 50 -5.33 -16.92 1.95
C GLY A 50 -4.99 -15.86 0.91
N GLY A 51 -4.84 -16.26 -0.35
CA GLY A 51 -4.50 -15.33 -1.42
C GLY A 51 -4.25 -16.02 -2.75
N VAL A 52 -3.73 -15.28 -3.70
CA VAL A 52 -3.40 -15.77 -5.05
C VAL A 52 -1.90 -15.73 -5.25
N ILE A 53 -1.36 -16.80 -5.86
CA ILE A 53 0.05 -16.84 -6.23
C ILE A 53 0.26 -15.93 -7.43
N GLY A 54 0.98 -14.83 -7.22
CA GLY A 54 1.29 -13.86 -8.26
C GLY A 54 2.43 -14.32 -9.16
N LYS A 55 3.46 -14.93 -8.59
CA LYS A 55 4.63 -15.39 -9.34
C LYS A 55 5.27 -16.60 -8.65
N ARG A 56 5.66 -17.58 -9.43
CA ARG A 56 6.57 -18.66 -9.04
C ARG A 56 7.99 -18.28 -9.46
N MET A 57 8.95 -18.37 -8.55
CA MET A 57 10.33 -17.94 -8.76
C MET A 57 11.33 -19.08 -8.87
N VAL A 58 10.87 -20.30 -8.63
CA VAL A 58 11.70 -21.52 -8.68
C VAL A 58 10.98 -22.63 -9.45
N GLU A 59 11.73 -23.50 -10.10
CA GLU A 59 11.21 -24.65 -10.84
C GLU A 59 11.28 -25.94 -10.01
N ALA A 60 10.46 -26.91 -10.38
CA ALA A 60 10.51 -28.23 -9.75
C ALA A 60 11.85 -28.91 -10.04
N GLY A 61 12.52 -29.43 -9.00
CA GLY A 61 13.85 -30.01 -9.10
C GLY A 61 14.99 -29.01 -8.89
N GLU A 62 14.71 -27.75 -8.75
CA GLU A 62 15.73 -26.74 -8.45
C GLU A 62 16.14 -26.78 -6.98
N ASN A 63 17.42 -26.55 -6.73
CA ASN A 63 17.96 -26.47 -5.37
C ASN A 63 17.73 -25.08 -4.80
N VAL A 64 17.03 -24.99 -3.68
CA VAL A 64 16.63 -23.73 -3.02
C VAL A 64 17.50 -23.48 -1.81
N GLN A 65 18.03 -22.28 -1.70
CA GLN A 65 18.81 -21.84 -0.54
C GLN A 65 17.89 -21.25 0.56
N PRO A 66 18.27 -21.37 1.83
CA PRO A 66 17.57 -20.67 2.91
C PRO A 66 17.46 -19.17 2.66
N GLY A 67 16.23 -18.62 2.74
CA GLY A 67 15.97 -17.20 2.46
C GLY A 67 15.70 -16.85 0.99
N GLN A 68 15.83 -17.82 0.07
CA GLN A 68 15.48 -17.60 -1.33
C GLN A 68 13.96 -17.53 -1.50
N PRO A 69 13.43 -16.51 -2.21
CA PRO A 69 12.00 -16.39 -2.47
C PRO A 69 11.55 -17.48 -3.46
N VAL A 70 10.50 -18.21 -3.09
CA VAL A 70 9.94 -19.32 -3.90
C VAL A 70 8.68 -18.89 -4.63
N PHE A 71 7.77 -18.21 -3.93
CA PHE A 71 6.51 -17.71 -4.45
C PHE A 71 6.24 -16.30 -3.98
N SER A 72 5.53 -15.53 -4.81
CA SER A 72 4.90 -14.29 -4.43
C SER A 72 3.43 -14.57 -4.15
N LEU A 73 2.98 -14.41 -2.90
CA LEU A 73 1.59 -14.57 -2.49
C LEU A 73 0.98 -13.18 -2.30
N LEU A 74 -0.15 -12.95 -2.96
CA LEU A 74 -0.84 -11.67 -2.98
C LEU A 74 -2.23 -11.81 -2.37
N ARG A 75 -2.59 -10.87 -1.49
CA ARG A 75 -3.97 -10.70 -1.05
C ARG A 75 -4.63 -9.68 -1.97
N ILE A 76 -5.62 -10.10 -2.73
CA ILE A 76 -6.28 -9.26 -3.74
C ILE A 76 -7.71 -8.86 -3.36
N GLU A 77 -8.21 -9.30 -2.20
CA GLU A 77 -9.54 -8.94 -1.68
C GLU A 77 -9.70 -7.44 -1.45
N THR A 78 -8.60 -6.80 -1.06
CA THR A 78 -8.49 -5.34 -0.98
C THR A 78 -7.26 -4.89 -1.74
N VAL A 79 -7.39 -3.84 -2.53
CA VAL A 79 -6.29 -3.23 -3.27
C VAL A 79 -6.10 -1.78 -2.88
N ASN A 80 -4.86 -1.32 -2.94
CA ASN A 80 -4.53 0.08 -2.68
C ASN A 80 -4.11 0.75 -3.98
N VAL A 81 -4.83 1.80 -4.34
CA VAL A 81 -4.44 2.71 -5.43
C VAL A 81 -3.50 3.76 -4.87
N LYS A 82 -2.32 3.87 -5.45
CA LYS A 82 -1.33 4.88 -5.11
C LYS A 82 -1.49 6.07 -6.04
N ILE A 83 -1.63 7.25 -5.47
CA ILE A 83 -1.69 8.51 -6.20
C ILE A 83 -0.57 9.44 -5.73
N ALA A 84 -0.07 10.25 -6.66
CA ALA A 84 0.87 11.32 -6.37
C ALA A 84 0.10 12.64 -6.27
N VAL A 85 0.11 13.25 -5.10
CA VAL A 85 -0.62 14.48 -4.80
C VAL A 85 0.38 15.63 -4.67
N PRO A 86 0.21 16.75 -5.38
CA PRO A 86 1.06 17.92 -5.27
C PRO A 86 1.03 18.53 -3.85
N GLU A 87 2.11 19.19 -3.46
CA GLU A 87 2.26 19.77 -2.12
C GLU A 87 1.15 20.78 -1.76
N ASN A 88 0.72 21.57 -2.73
CA ASN A 88 -0.36 22.57 -2.54
C ASN A 88 -1.74 21.95 -2.29
N GLU A 89 -1.94 20.67 -2.66
CA GLU A 89 -3.22 19.97 -2.52
C GLU A 89 -3.21 18.98 -1.34
N VAL A 90 -2.03 18.55 -0.88
CA VAL A 90 -1.93 17.55 0.19
C VAL A 90 -2.51 18.01 1.51
N ALA A 91 -2.49 19.33 1.77
CA ALA A 91 -3.05 19.92 2.99
C ALA A 91 -4.57 19.80 3.05
N THR A 92 -5.25 19.93 1.91
CA THR A 92 -6.71 19.81 1.77
C THR A 92 -7.18 18.36 1.58
N LEU A 93 -6.24 17.43 1.34
CA LEU A 93 -6.55 16.02 1.19
C LEU A 93 -6.96 15.44 2.55
N GLY A 94 -8.26 15.24 2.77
CA GLY A 94 -8.85 14.53 3.92
C GLY A 94 -9.17 13.07 3.61
N ASP A 95 -10.08 12.50 4.39
CA ASP A 95 -10.67 11.17 4.13
C ASP A 95 -11.72 11.23 3.01
N GLN A 96 -11.37 11.90 1.91
CA GLN A 96 -12.26 12.18 0.81
C GLN A 96 -12.62 10.90 0.06
N ALA A 97 -13.85 10.87 -0.45
CA ALA A 97 -14.26 9.87 -1.40
C ALA A 97 -13.53 10.08 -2.73
N ALA A 98 -13.09 8.98 -3.32
CA ALA A 98 -12.42 8.97 -4.60
C ALA A 98 -13.18 8.07 -5.57
N MET A 99 -13.38 8.56 -6.78
CA MET A 99 -13.88 7.76 -7.88
C MET A 99 -12.71 7.31 -8.76
N ILE A 100 -12.55 6.00 -8.89
CA ILE A 100 -11.44 5.38 -9.59
C ILE A 100 -11.98 4.73 -10.87
N LYS A 101 -11.53 5.18 -12.01
CA LYS A 101 -11.87 4.63 -13.31
C LYS A 101 -10.73 3.78 -13.83
N VAL A 102 -10.98 2.50 -14.09
CA VAL A 102 -9.96 1.55 -14.57
C VAL A 102 -10.18 1.29 -16.06
N ALA A 103 -9.27 1.78 -16.90
CA ALA A 103 -9.35 1.64 -18.34
C ALA A 103 -9.31 0.17 -18.79
N ALA A 104 -8.49 -0.66 -18.15
CA ALA A 104 -8.36 -2.09 -18.45
C ALA A 104 -9.65 -2.90 -18.25
N LEU A 105 -10.59 -2.39 -17.45
CA LEU A 105 -11.91 -3.00 -17.18
C LEU A 105 -13.03 -2.31 -17.97
N GLY A 106 -12.75 -1.82 -19.16
CA GLY A 106 -13.77 -1.14 -19.98
C GLY A 106 -14.24 0.20 -19.42
N GLY A 107 -13.43 0.81 -18.53
CA GLY A 107 -13.77 2.09 -17.90
C GLY A 107 -14.72 1.99 -16.71
N GLN A 108 -14.83 0.81 -16.08
CA GLN A 108 -15.58 0.65 -14.83
C GLN A 108 -15.08 1.61 -13.75
N CYS A 109 -16.03 2.16 -13.01
CA CYS A 109 -15.77 3.06 -11.89
C CYS A 109 -15.91 2.31 -10.57
N PHE A 110 -14.97 2.55 -9.67
CA PHE A 110 -14.95 2.02 -8.31
C PHE A 110 -14.90 3.18 -7.33
N GLU A 111 -15.58 3.05 -6.22
CA GLU A 111 -15.55 4.02 -5.14
C GLU A 111 -14.54 3.57 -4.09
N GLY A 112 -13.71 4.48 -3.63
CA GLY A 112 -12.74 4.26 -2.58
C GLY A 112 -12.63 5.46 -1.65
N LYS A 113 -11.86 5.29 -0.58
CA LYS A 113 -11.53 6.37 0.35
C LYS A 113 -10.03 6.50 0.51
N VAL A 114 -9.56 7.72 0.64
CA VAL A 114 -8.17 7.98 1.02
C VAL A 114 -7.97 7.47 2.44
N THR A 115 -7.06 6.52 2.62
CA THR A 115 -6.78 5.89 3.91
C THR A 115 -5.44 6.29 4.50
N GLU A 116 -4.49 6.62 3.64
CA GLU A 116 -3.15 6.99 4.08
C GLU A 116 -2.63 8.15 3.26
N LYS A 117 -1.99 9.12 3.95
CA LYS A 117 -1.20 10.18 3.35
C LYS A 117 0.26 9.98 3.72
N GLY A 118 1.15 9.96 2.73
CA GLY A 118 2.59 10.00 2.95
C GLY A 118 2.98 11.34 3.61
N ILE A 119 3.90 11.27 4.55
CA ILE A 119 4.46 12.44 5.25
C ILE A 119 5.78 12.90 4.63
N VAL A 120 6.31 12.13 3.68
CA VAL A 120 7.58 12.42 3.00
C VAL A 120 7.28 12.70 1.54
N ALA A 121 7.70 13.89 1.08
CA ALA A 121 7.60 14.24 -0.33
C ALA A 121 8.67 13.52 -1.16
N ASN A 122 8.32 13.17 -2.38
CA ASN A 122 9.31 12.78 -3.36
C ASN A 122 10.12 14.02 -3.77
N PRO A 123 11.45 14.03 -3.59
CA PRO A 123 12.28 15.23 -3.80
C PRO A 123 12.39 15.65 -5.27
N ILE A 124 12.06 14.75 -6.20
CA ILE A 124 12.16 15.03 -7.64
C ILE A 124 10.84 15.61 -8.17
N SER A 125 9.71 15.01 -7.78
CA SER A 125 8.39 15.39 -8.30
C SER A 125 7.64 16.38 -7.39
N HIS A 126 8.13 16.66 -6.18
CA HIS A 126 7.46 17.48 -5.16
C HIS A 126 6.03 17.03 -4.87
N THR A 127 5.82 15.71 -4.85
CA THR A 127 4.51 15.09 -4.61
C THR A 127 4.56 14.20 -3.39
N TYR A 128 3.42 14.07 -2.73
CA TYR A 128 3.21 13.13 -1.63
C TYR A 128 2.44 11.92 -2.12
N GLU A 129 2.84 10.72 -1.69
CA GLU A 129 2.10 9.50 -2.00
C GLU A 129 0.85 9.42 -1.10
N ALA A 130 -0.32 9.27 -1.69
CA ALA A 130 -1.52 8.92 -0.94
C ALA A 130 -2.04 7.56 -1.42
N LYS A 131 -2.72 6.83 -0.51
CA LYS A 131 -3.29 5.52 -0.81
C LYS A 131 -4.80 5.55 -0.63
N ILE A 132 -5.48 5.03 -1.63
CA ILE A 132 -6.93 4.85 -1.64
C ILE A 132 -7.20 3.37 -1.57
N ARG A 133 -7.93 2.93 -0.55
CA ARG A 133 -8.33 1.53 -0.40
C ARG A 133 -9.60 1.26 -1.17
N LEU A 134 -9.57 0.14 -1.91
CA LEU A 134 -10.71 -0.39 -2.67
C LEU A 134 -10.99 -1.81 -2.22
N GLU A 135 -12.27 -2.14 -2.10
CA GLU A 135 -12.74 -3.52 -1.97
C GLU A 135 -12.75 -4.19 -3.35
N ASN A 136 -12.27 -5.41 -3.42
CA ASN A 136 -12.14 -6.17 -4.66
C ASN A 136 -12.68 -7.61 -4.51
N PRO A 137 -13.95 -7.78 -4.12
CA PRO A 137 -14.52 -9.10 -3.83
C PRO A 137 -14.53 -10.03 -5.05
N ALA A 138 -14.63 -9.47 -6.25
CA ALA A 138 -14.61 -10.23 -7.49
C ALA A 138 -13.21 -10.55 -8.01
N GLY A 139 -12.14 -10.01 -7.37
CA GLY A 139 -10.77 -10.19 -7.83
C GLY A 139 -10.46 -9.56 -9.20
N ALA A 140 -11.31 -8.65 -9.67
CA ALA A 140 -11.18 -8.04 -10.99
C ALA A 140 -10.02 -7.02 -11.07
N LEU A 141 -9.72 -6.37 -9.96
CA LEU A 141 -8.61 -5.42 -9.85
C LEU A 141 -7.31 -6.19 -9.58
N LEU A 142 -6.34 -6.02 -10.45
CA LEU A 142 -5.05 -6.67 -10.34
C LEU A 142 -3.95 -5.64 -10.08
N PRO A 143 -2.93 -5.99 -9.28
CA PRO A 143 -1.76 -5.14 -9.08
C PRO A 143 -1.07 -4.79 -10.41
N GLY A 144 -0.69 -3.53 -10.57
CA GLY A 144 -0.05 -3.03 -11.79
C GLY A 144 -1.01 -2.43 -12.82
N MET A 145 -2.33 -2.47 -12.58
CA MET A 145 -3.30 -1.75 -13.42
C MET A 145 -3.16 -0.24 -13.24
N VAL A 146 -3.32 0.49 -14.34
CA VAL A 146 -3.36 1.95 -14.37
C VAL A 146 -4.82 2.41 -14.28
N CYS A 147 -5.06 3.45 -13.50
CA CYS A 147 -6.40 4.01 -13.31
C CYS A 147 -6.36 5.54 -13.25
N ASP A 148 -7.49 6.14 -13.62
CA ASP A 148 -7.74 7.56 -13.44
C ASP A 148 -8.49 7.77 -12.13
N VAL A 149 -7.99 8.64 -11.27
CA VAL A 149 -8.57 8.93 -9.96
C VAL A 149 -9.12 10.36 -9.95
N ARG A 150 -10.37 10.49 -9.54
CA ARG A 150 -11.02 11.78 -9.25
C ARG A 150 -11.34 11.84 -7.78
N LEU A 151 -10.78 12.79 -7.09
CA LEU A 151 -11.08 13.09 -5.69
C LEU A 151 -12.30 14.01 -5.64
N SER A 152 -13.25 13.72 -4.78
CA SER A 152 -14.38 14.60 -4.52
C SER A 152 -13.91 15.72 -3.58
N GLY A 153 -13.81 16.95 -4.07
CA GLY A 153 -13.53 18.10 -3.23
C GLY A 153 -14.74 18.43 -2.34
N GLU A 154 -14.49 18.98 -1.15
CA GLU A 154 -15.56 19.39 -0.22
C GLU A 154 -16.39 20.58 -0.72
N GLU A 155 -15.88 21.37 -1.69
CA GLU A 155 -16.59 22.49 -2.29
C GLU A 155 -16.58 22.41 -3.82
N SER A 156 -17.68 22.02 -4.39
CA SER A 156 -17.94 22.37 -5.78
C SER A 156 -18.39 23.85 -5.82
N VAL A 157 -17.44 24.74 -5.97
CA VAL A 157 -17.78 26.10 -6.31
C VAL A 157 -18.45 26.05 -7.69
N PRO A 158 -19.67 26.58 -7.85
CA PRO A 158 -20.31 26.63 -9.16
C PRO A 158 -19.43 27.45 -10.09
N ALA A 159 -18.68 26.74 -10.95
CA ALA A 159 -17.80 27.39 -11.92
C ALA A 159 -18.46 27.33 -13.29
N ILE A 160 -18.50 28.48 -13.95
CA ILE A 160 -18.89 28.56 -15.36
C ILE A 160 -17.67 28.13 -16.19
N THR A 161 -17.75 26.96 -16.81
CA THR A 161 -16.72 26.50 -17.71
C THR A 161 -16.98 26.99 -19.13
N LEU A 162 -15.96 27.57 -19.73
CA LEU A 162 -16.00 28.06 -21.10
C LEU A 162 -15.02 27.26 -21.95
N PRO A 163 -15.36 26.97 -23.23
CA PRO A 163 -14.40 26.37 -24.13
C PRO A 163 -13.25 27.34 -24.41
N ASN A 164 -12.04 26.79 -24.56
CA ASN A 164 -10.82 27.59 -24.70
C ASN A 164 -10.84 28.60 -25.88
N ASN A 165 -11.60 28.29 -26.93
CA ASN A 165 -11.79 29.15 -28.12
C ASN A 165 -12.73 30.35 -27.85
N ALA A 166 -13.45 30.38 -26.71
CA ALA A 166 -14.28 31.50 -26.31
C ALA A 166 -13.49 32.57 -25.52
N VAL A 167 -12.26 32.22 -25.08
CA VAL A 167 -11.40 33.15 -24.35
C VAL A 167 -10.51 33.90 -25.34
N LEU A 168 -10.61 35.20 -25.36
CA LEU A 168 -9.81 36.10 -26.18
C LEU A 168 -8.71 36.74 -25.35
N ILE A 169 -7.61 37.08 -26.03
CA ILE A 169 -6.47 37.76 -25.38
C ILE A 169 -6.47 39.22 -25.90
N ALA A 170 -6.50 40.16 -24.95
CA ALA A 170 -6.38 41.58 -25.24
C ALA A 170 -4.91 41.96 -25.57
N ASN A 171 -4.69 43.13 -26.16
CA ASN A 171 -3.35 43.60 -26.52
C ASN A 171 -2.40 43.83 -25.32
N ASP A 172 -2.96 43.97 -24.12
CA ASP A 172 -2.25 44.10 -22.88
C ASP A 172 -1.93 42.73 -22.19
N GLY A 173 -2.29 41.61 -22.87
CA GLY A 173 -2.14 40.26 -22.36
C GLY A 173 -3.26 39.79 -21.45
N GLY A 174 -4.26 40.63 -21.14
CA GLY A 174 -5.43 40.26 -20.38
C GLY A 174 -6.32 39.26 -21.11
N ARG A 175 -6.95 38.35 -20.37
CA ARG A 175 -7.92 37.39 -20.89
C ARG A 175 -9.34 37.93 -20.69
N PHE A 176 -10.18 37.81 -21.70
CA PHE A 176 -11.55 38.25 -21.61
C PHE A 176 -12.48 37.35 -22.41
N VAL A 177 -13.78 37.43 -22.12
CA VAL A 177 -14.86 36.79 -22.89
C VAL A 177 -15.97 37.80 -23.16
N TRP A 178 -16.63 37.63 -24.28
CA TRP A 178 -17.83 38.39 -24.59
C TRP A 178 -19.05 37.70 -24.00
N LYS A 179 -19.85 38.41 -23.22
CA LYS A 179 -21.14 37.98 -22.74
C LYS A 179 -22.26 38.79 -23.43
N ILE A 180 -23.27 38.10 -23.91
CA ILE A 180 -24.47 38.76 -24.46
C ILE A 180 -25.49 38.94 -23.30
N VAL A 181 -25.87 40.18 -23.03
CA VAL A 181 -26.90 40.50 -22.05
C VAL A 181 -27.87 41.47 -22.73
N ASP A 182 -29.14 41.14 -22.78
CA ASP A 182 -30.21 41.99 -23.39
C ASP A 182 -29.88 42.43 -24.81
N LEU A 183 -29.35 41.53 -25.65
CA LEU A 183 -28.90 41.80 -27.02
C LEU A 183 -27.71 42.75 -27.13
N SER A 184 -27.06 43.08 -26.02
CA SER A 184 -25.84 43.89 -25.95
C SER A 184 -24.64 43.04 -25.58
N LEU A 185 -23.49 43.31 -26.24
CA LEU A 185 -22.21 42.65 -25.91
C LEU A 185 -21.52 43.33 -24.75
N ILE A 186 -21.28 42.59 -23.69
CA ILE A 186 -20.55 43.07 -22.51
C ILE A 186 -19.21 42.34 -22.40
N HIS A 187 -18.13 43.09 -22.27
CA HIS A 187 -16.79 42.59 -22.02
C HIS A 187 -16.61 42.24 -20.53
N ILE A 188 -16.20 41.00 -20.26
CA ILE A 188 -15.83 40.58 -18.89
C ILE A 188 -14.35 40.20 -18.91
N SER A 189 -13.52 40.94 -18.17
CA SER A 189 -12.12 40.65 -17.93
C SER A 189 -11.92 39.86 -16.63
N GLU A 190 -10.83 39.13 -16.53
CA GLU A 190 -10.43 38.42 -15.33
C GLU A 190 -10.20 39.44 -14.19
N PRO A 191 -10.79 39.27 -12.98
CA PRO A 191 -10.52 40.14 -11.87
C PRO A 191 -9.03 40.02 -11.50
N THR A 192 -8.33 41.17 -11.52
CA THR A 192 -6.97 41.27 -10.97
C THR A 192 -7.01 40.87 -9.51
N ARG A 193 -6.40 39.71 -9.15
CA ARG A 193 -6.19 39.40 -7.75
C ARG A 193 -5.24 40.42 -7.15
N PRO A 194 -5.60 41.12 -6.08
CA PRO A 194 -4.61 41.89 -5.33
C PRO A 194 -3.59 40.93 -4.73
N TYR A 195 -2.33 41.31 -4.84
CA TYR A 195 -1.20 40.59 -4.22
C TYR A 195 -1.34 40.50 -2.71
#